data_32085ce4597b20b295d92e94899ba333
#
_entry.id   32085ce4597b20b295d92e94899ba333
#
_cell.length_a   1.000
_cell.length_b   1.000
_cell.length_c   1.000
_cell.angle_alpha   90.00
_cell.angle_beta   90.00
_cell.angle_gamma   90.00
#
_symmetry.space_group_name_H-M   'P 1'
#
loop_
_entity.id
_entity.type
_entity.pdbx_description
1 polymer ?
#
loop_
_entity_poly.entity_id
_entity_poly.type
_entity_poly.pdbx_seq_one_letter_code
_entity_poly.pdbx_strand_id
1 'polypeptide(L)'
;MSELINESISIAKTSLFDFHSNNNAKIVPFGGYYLPINYSSGIIAEHNHTRLKASVFDVSHMGQIEINGPFVMEALEKILPISFSKLAPGKI
;
A
#
# COMPACT_ATOMS: atom_id res chain seq x y z
N MET A 1 13.53 16.97 -1.95
CA MET A 1 12.70 16.21 -2.94
C MET A 1 11.26 16.09 -2.49
N SER A 2 10.98 15.46 -1.36
CA SER A 2 9.63 15.35 -0.82
C SER A 2 8.99 16.69 -0.47
N GLU A 3 9.76 17.66 -0.01
CA GLU A 3 9.27 18.99 0.31
C GLU A 3 8.74 19.75 -0.90
N LEU A 4 9.41 19.65 -2.04
CA LEU A 4 8.96 20.27 -3.29
C LEU A 4 7.66 19.66 -3.79
N ILE A 5 7.48 18.36 -3.61
CA ILE A 5 6.26 17.66 -3.96
C ILE A 5 5.12 18.11 -3.04
N ASN A 6 5.38 18.26 -1.76
CA ASN A 6 4.38 18.67 -0.77
C ASN A 6 3.88 20.10 -0.97
N GLU A 7 4.68 20.98 -1.53
CA GLU A 7 4.26 22.35 -1.83
C GLU A 7 3.26 22.43 -2.96
N SER A 8 3.29 21.50 -3.91
CA SER A 8 2.46 21.50 -5.10
C SER A 8 1.33 20.49 -5.09
N ILE A 9 1.32 19.52 -4.18
CA ILE A 9 0.37 18.42 -4.15
C ILE A 9 -0.32 18.35 -2.79
N SER A 10 -1.65 18.39 -2.81
CA SER A 10 -2.46 18.12 -1.63
C SER A 10 -2.29 16.68 -1.19
N ILE A 11 -2.10 16.45 0.11
CA ILE A 11 -2.01 15.12 0.68
C ILE A 11 -3.40 14.67 1.10
N ALA A 12 -3.83 13.52 0.58
CA ALA A 12 -5.15 12.98 0.82
C ALA A 12 -5.20 12.13 2.08
N LYS A 13 -6.39 11.89 2.58
CA LYS A 13 -6.65 10.97 3.69
C LYS A 13 -7.32 9.73 3.15
N THR A 14 -6.97 8.57 3.72
CA THR A 14 -7.69 7.32 3.44
C THR A 14 -8.93 7.21 4.31
N SER A 15 -9.81 6.27 4.01
CA SER A 15 -11.03 6.04 4.78
C SER A 15 -10.77 5.65 6.23
N LEU A 16 -9.59 5.10 6.54
CA LEU A 16 -9.21 4.70 7.89
C LEU A 16 -8.35 5.74 8.63
N PHE A 17 -8.19 6.93 8.07
CA PHE A 17 -7.37 7.98 8.68
C PHE A 17 -7.77 8.27 10.12
N ASP A 18 -9.06 8.46 10.38
CA ASP A 18 -9.55 8.76 11.73
C ASP A 18 -9.32 7.59 12.69
N PHE A 19 -9.46 6.36 12.21
CA PHE A 19 -9.15 5.18 13.00
C PHE A 19 -7.68 5.17 13.44
N HIS A 20 -6.77 5.43 12.53
CA HIS A 20 -5.33 5.49 12.86
C HIS A 20 -5.03 6.61 13.85
N SER A 21 -5.57 7.80 13.60
CA SER A 21 -5.38 8.96 14.47
C SER A 21 -5.93 8.72 15.88
N ASN A 22 -7.12 8.15 15.97
CA ASN A 22 -7.76 7.86 17.25
C ASN A 22 -7.06 6.77 18.05
N ASN A 23 -6.27 5.94 17.39
CA ASN A 23 -5.47 4.88 18.03
C ASN A 23 -4.00 5.28 18.22
N ASN A 24 -3.72 6.58 18.22
CA ASN A 24 -2.40 7.14 18.51
C ASN A 24 -1.29 6.71 17.52
N ALA A 25 -1.65 6.51 16.27
CA ALA A 25 -0.68 6.22 15.23
C ALA A 25 0.20 7.44 14.94
N LYS A 26 1.45 7.22 14.62
CA LYS A 26 2.32 8.23 14.06
C LYS A 26 2.04 8.32 12.57
N ILE A 27 1.39 9.39 12.14
CA ILE A 27 0.95 9.57 10.77
C ILE A 27 1.93 10.42 10.00
N VAL A 28 2.27 9.97 8.79
CA VAL A 28 3.23 10.65 7.91
C VAL A 28 2.67 10.69 6.48
N PRO A 29 3.12 11.64 5.64
CA PRO A 29 2.82 11.60 4.21
C PRO A 29 3.54 10.41 3.55
N PHE A 30 2.79 9.63 2.79
CA PHE A 30 3.33 8.49 2.05
C PHE A 30 2.49 8.27 0.78
N GLY A 31 3.16 8.32 -0.38
CA GLY A 31 2.48 8.07 -1.65
C GLY A 31 1.30 8.99 -1.95
N GLY A 32 1.33 10.23 -1.46
CA GLY A 32 0.25 11.19 -1.62
C GLY A 32 -0.86 11.07 -0.60
N TYR A 33 -0.71 10.21 0.40
CA TYR A 33 -1.70 9.99 1.46
C TYR A 33 -1.07 10.13 2.85
N TYR A 34 -1.91 10.46 3.83
CA TYR A 34 -1.54 10.38 5.24
C TYR A 34 -1.74 8.96 5.72
N LEU A 35 -0.64 8.29 6.07
CA LEU A 35 -0.66 6.90 6.52
C LEU A 35 0.12 6.73 7.81
N PRO A 36 -0.24 5.72 8.63
CA PRO A 36 0.50 5.45 9.86
C PRO A 36 1.83 4.77 9.53
N ILE A 37 2.90 5.25 10.19
CA ILE A 37 4.18 4.57 10.13
C ILE A 37 4.30 3.53 11.24
N ASN A 38 3.74 3.83 12.40
CA ASN A 38 3.64 2.90 13.53
C ASN A 38 2.58 3.37 14.52
N TYR A 39 2.29 2.52 15.49
CA TYR A 39 1.48 2.84 16.65
C TYR A 39 2.37 2.97 17.89
N SER A 40 1.76 3.17 19.06
CA SER A 40 2.50 3.49 20.29
C SER A 40 3.49 2.41 20.73
N SER A 41 3.25 1.15 20.40
CA SER A 41 4.19 0.06 20.73
C SER A 41 5.48 0.09 19.93
N GLY A 42 5.50 0.77 18.79
CA GLY A 42 6.69 0.97 17.97
C GLY A 42 6.88 -0.09 16.89
N ILE A 43 7.77 0.23 15.95
CA ILE A 43 8.01 -0.56 14.75
C ILE A 43 8.52 -1.96 15.07
N ILE A 44 9.44 -2.08 16.02
CA ILE A 44 10.04 -3.37 16.37
C ILE A 44 9.01 -4.32 16.98
N ALA A 45 8.18 -3.81 17.90
CA ALA A 45 7.12 -4.59 18.52
C ALA A 45 6.09 -5.05 17.49
N GLU A 46 5.72 -4.19 16.55
CA GLU A 46 4.77 -4.53 15.48
C GLU A 46 5.36 -5.56 14.52
N HIS A 47 6.64 -5.43 14.19
CA HIS A 47 7.34 -6.41 13.36
C HIS A 47 7.34 -7.80 14.02
N ASN A 48 7.74 -7.86 15.28
CA ASN A 48 7.78 -9.12 16.02
C ASN A 48 6.41 -9.76 16.15
N HIS A 49 5.38 -8.96 16.39
CA HIS A 49 4.00 -9.44 16.42
C HIS A 49 3.58 -10.06 15.09
N THR A 50 3.92 -9.39 13.98
CA THR A 50 3.60 -9.87 12.65
C THR A 50 4.29 -11.20 12.33
N ARG A 51 5.53 -11.37 12.80
CA ARG A 51 6.30 -12.62 12.59
C ARG A 51 5.77 -13.78 13.38
N LEU A 52 5.23 -13.53 14.57
CA LEU A 52 4.80 -14.58 15.50
C LEU A 52 3.29 -14.84 15.49
N LYS A 53 2.51 -13.86 15.05
CA LYS A 53 1.05 -13.90 15.08
C LYS A 53 0.49 -13.31 13.78
N ALA A 54 -0.76 -12.89 13.79
CA ALA A 54 -1.40 -12.26 12.64
C ALA A 54 -1.44 -10.75 12.80
N SER A 55 -1.34 -10.04 11.67
CA SER A 55 -1.43 -8.59 11.61
C SER A 55 -2.29 -8.15 10.45
N VAL A 56 -2.83 -6.93 10.55
CA VAL A 56 -3.62 -6.29 9.51
C VAL A 56 -2.86 -5.07 9.02
N PHE A 57 -2.83 -4.88 7.71
CA PHE A 57 -2.18 -3.75 7.07
C PHE A 57 -3.18 -2.94 6.28
N ASP A 58 -3.17 -1.62 6.47
CA ASP A 58 -3.99 -0.71 5.68
C ASP A 58 -3.27 -0.41 4.36
N VAL A 59 -3.83 -0.90 3.27
CA VAL A 59 -3.31 -0.68 1.92
C VAL A 59 -4.28 0.15 1.07
N SER A 60 -5.11 0.96 1.72
CA SER A 60 -6.15 1.76 1.07
C SER A 60 -5.62 2.75 0.02
N HIS A 61 -4.34 3.09 0.09
CA HIS A 61 -3.68 3.98 -0.87
C HIS A 61 -3.28 3.28 -2.17
N MET A 62 -3.39 1.97 -2.22
CA MET A 62 -3.00 1.20 -3.41
C MET A 62 -4.14 1.16 -4.42
N GLY A 63 -3.82 1.37 -5.68
CA GLY A 63 -4.77 1.26 -6.76
C GLY A 63 -5.04 -0.18 -7.15
N GLN A 64 -6.19 -0.39 -7.78
CA GLN A 64 -6.57 -1.66 -8.36
C GLN A 64 -6.92 -1.43 -9.82
N ILE A 65 -6.36 -2.25 -10.70
CA ILE A 65 -6.60 -2.16 -12.13
C ILE A 65 -7.03 -3.51 -12.64
N GLU A 66 -8.19 -3.56 -13.28
CA GLU A 66 -8.69 -4.75 -13.96
C GLU A 66 -8.51 -4.58 -15.46
N ILE A 67 -7.87 -5.55 -16.10
CA ILE A 67 -7.61 -5.51 -17.54
C ILE A 67 -8.18 -6.76 -18.16
N ASN A 68 -9.12 -6.60 -19.10
CA ASN A 68 -9.80 -7.68 -19.77
C ASN A 68 -9.61 -7.58 -21.27
N GLY A 69 -9.64 -8.71 -21.95
CA GLY A 69 -9.60 -8.76 -23.40
C GLY A 69 -8.87 -9.99 -23.93
N PRO A 70 -8.99 -10.27 -25.24
CA PRO A 70 -8.21 -11.33 -25.86
C PRO A 70 -6.74 -10.97 -25.87
N PHE A 71 -5.88 -11.96 -25.65
CA PHE A 71 -4.42 -11.82 -25.68
C PHE A 71 -3.87 -10.78 -24.70
N VAL A 72 -4.62 -10.48 -23.62
CA VAL A 72 -4.21 -9.46 -22.65
C VAL A 72 -2.90 -9.84 -21.93
N MET A 73 -2.72 -11.12 -21.60
CA MET A 73 -1.51 -11.58 -20.93
C MET A 73 -0.26 -11.42 -21.81
N GLU A 74 -0.36 -11.77 -23.07
CA GLU A 74 0.74 -11.61 -24.02
C GLU A 74 1.10 -10.14 -24.24
N ALA A 75 0.07 -9.29 -24.33
CA ALA A 75 0.30 -7.85 -24.49
C ALA A 75 0.99 -7.24 -23.28
N LEU A 76 0.57 -7.62 -22.08
CA LEU A 76 1.15 -7.09 -20.84
C LEU A 76 2.58 -7.58 -20.60
N GLU A 77 2.89 -8.81 -20.97
CA GLU A 77 4.25 -9.36 -20.84
C GLU A 77 5.28 -8.60 -21.69
N LYS A 78 4.84 -7.91 -22.74
CA LYS A 78 5.71 -7.09 -23.58
C LYS A 78 6.13 -5.78 -22.90
N ILE A 79 5.35 -5.29 -21.94
CA ILE A 79 5.60 -4.01 -21.30
C ILE A 79 5.90 -4.11 -19.81
N LEU A 80 5.62 -5.24 -19.19
CA LEU A 80 5.83 -5.48 -17.75
C LEU A 80 6.85 -6.61 -17.56
N PRO A 81 7.73 -6.50 -16.56
CA PRO A 81 8.73 -7.54 -16.25
C PRO A 81 8.09 -8.69 -15.47
N ILE A 82 7.11 -9.36 -16.04
CA ILE A 82 6.34 -10.42 -15.39
C ILE A 82 6.07 -11.56 -16.36
N SER A 83 6.01 -12.80 -15.84
CA SER A 83 5.59 -13.98 -16.58
C SER A 83 4.25 -14.47 -16.04
N PHE A 84 3.17 -14.23 -16.77
CA PHE A 84 1.84 -14.63 -16.36
C PHE A 84 1.62 -16.14 -16.37
N SER A 85 2.42 -16.88 -17.16
CA SER A 85 2.35 -18.34 -17.17
C SER A 85 2.71 -18.97 -15.83
N LYS A 86 3.46 -18.25 -14.99
CA LYS A 86 3.84 -18.68 -13.64
C LYS A 86 2.87 -18.22 -12.57
N LEU A 87 1.87 -17.42 -12.95
CA LEU A 87 0.89 -16.87 -12.03
C LEU A 87 -0.43 -17.63 -12.17
N ALA A 88 -0.84 -18.32 -11.13
CA ALA A 88 -2.14 -19.00 -11.07
C ALA A 88 -3.15 -18.11 -10.32
N PRO A 89 -4.45 -18.34 -10.48
CA PRO A 89 -5.47 -17.66 -9.67
C PRO A 89 -5.15 -17.78 -8.18
N GLY A 90 -5.23 -16.65 -7.45
CA GLY A 90 -4.89 -16.59 -6.03
C GLY A 90 -3.40 -16.38 -5.73
N LYS A 91 -2.54 -16.27 -6.73
CA LYS A 91 -1.12 -15.95 -6.57
C LYS A 91 -0.85 -14.47 -6.78
N ILE A 92 0.22 -14.00 -6.17
CA ILE A 92 0.68 -12.61 -6.30
C ILE A 92 2.16 -12.56 -6.65
#